data_f0c0dbb30b45bb897e79c08f42c4ec93
#
_entry.id   f0c0dbb30b45bb897e79c08f42c4ec93
#
_cell.length_a   1.000
_cell.length_b   1.000
_cell.length_c   1.000
_cell.angle_alpha   90.00
_cell.angle_beta   90.00
_cell.angle_gamma   90.00
#
_symmetry.space_group_name_H-M   'P 1'
#
loop_
_entity.id
_entity.type
_entity.pdbx_description
1 polymer ?
#
loop_
_entity_poly.entity_id
_entity_poly.type
_entity_poly.pdbx_seq_one_letter_code
_entity_poly.pdbx_strand_id
1 'polypeptide(L)'
;DQFGTHNTDMEKLFTAMGEEWKRQLDALKQGGLYTLKFTEEQQNEFNKLFSALFLHAHTNQNDEMSSSVARMAVNICRIATIVGLLRGDLTPDAELSADNLKDGIVTRWDIHLSPADFKAVIGLVEPLYIHAAHILSFLPPTEINRRTNADRDSFFNGMPPTFSRAELLEHATETGINANTAQSWLHRLLKHGAVQEMASKGHYRKT
;
A
#
# COMPACT_ATOMS: atom_id res chain seq x y z
N ASP A 1 29.29 39.51 0.53
CA ASP A 1 29.80 38.13 0.63
C ASP A 1 28.68 37.24 1.19
N GLN A 2 27.87 36.68 0.33
CA GLN A 2 26.71 35.87 0.75
C GLN A 2 27.11 34.51 1.35
N PHE A 3 28.37 34.14 1.31
CA PHE A 3 28.84 32.80 1.72
C PHE A 3 29.85 32.82 2.89
N GLY A 4 30.34 33.96 3.30
CA GLY A 4 31.48 34.01 4.26
C GLY A 4 31.08 34.03 5.74
N THR A 5 30.00 34.66 6.14
CA THR A 5 29.61 34.83 7.55
C THR A 5 28.50 33.86 8.02
N HIS A 6 27.76 33.30 7.08
CA HIS A 6 26.69 32.33 7.41
C HIS A 6 27.17 30.89 7.57
N ASN A 7 28.36 30.55 7.08
CA ASN A 7 28.86 29.16 7.10
C ASN A 7 29.07 28.60 8.50
N THR A 8 29.56 29.45 9.41
CA THR A 8 29.83 29.07 10.80
C THR A 8 28.54 28.80 11.59
N ASP A 9 27.49 29.59 11.31
CA ASP A 9 26.21 29.42 11.99
C ASP A 9 25.46 28.21 11.46
N MET A 10 25.56 27.91 10.15
CA MET A 10 24.97 26.74 9.54
C MET A 10 25.64 25.44 10.02
N GLU A 11 26.97 25.45 10.17
CA GLU A 11 27.69 24.29 10.69
C GLU A 11 27.29 23.98 12.14
N LYS A 12 27.18 25.00 12.97
CA LYS A 12 26.67 24.85 14.35
C LYS A 12 25.24 24.34 14.37
N LEU A 13 24.39 24.87 13.48
CA LEU A 13 23.00 24.43 13.37
C LEU A 13 22.93 22.97 12.98
N PHE A 14 23.68 22.55 11.95
CA PHE A 14 23.70 21.15 11.51
C PHE A 14 24.28 20.22 12.58
N THR A 15 25.31 20.67 13.31
CA THR A 15 25.88 19.89 14.41
C THR A 15 24.83 19.69 15.51
N ALA A 16 24.18 20.77 15.95
CA ALA A 16 23.13 20.69 16.98
C ALA A 16 21.94 19.80 16.55
N MET A 17 21.51 19.95 15.31
CA MET A 17 20.48 19.08 14.74
C MET A 17 20.91 17.61 14.70
N GLY A 18 22.16 17.34 14.35
CA GLY A 18 22.73 16.01 14.31
C GLY A 18 22.82 15.34 15.68
N GLU A 19 23.19 16.10 16.71
CA GLU A 19 23.22 15.62 18.10
C GLU A 19 21.81 15.31 18.62
N GLU A 20 20.84 16.18 18.33
CA GLU A 20 19.44 15.95 18.67
C GLU A 20 18.88 14.70 17.96
N TRP A 21 19.14 14.57 16.66
CA TRP A 21 18.77 13.41 15.89
C TRP A 21 19.37 12.11 16.46
N LYS A 22 20.67 12.14 16.81
CA LYS A 22 21.34 10.99 17.42
C LYS A 22 20.68 10.58 18.72
N ARG A 23 20.35 11.56 19.57
CA ARG A 23 19.64 11.31 20.84
C ARG A 23 18.29 10.65 20.63
N GLN A 24 17.50 11.14 19.65
CA GLN A 24 16.20 10.55 19.31
C GLN A 24 16.36 9.13 18.78
N LEU A 25 17.30 8.89 17.88
CA LEU A 25 17.58 7.57 17.36
C LEU A 25 18.00 6.58 18.45
N ASP A 26 18.81 7.01 19.39
CA ASP A 26 19.26 6.15 20.50
C ASP A 26 18.09 5.82 21.44
N ALA A 27 17.15 6.74 21.64
CA ALA A 27 15.91 6.47 22.36
C ALA A 27 15.02 5.45 21.61
N LEU A 28 14.90 5.57 20.29
CA LEU A 28 14.11 4.64 19.45
C LEU A 28 14.73 3.23 19.39
N LYS A 29 16.07 3.11 19.50
CA LYS A 29 16.77 1.81 19.55
C LYS A 29 16.45 0.97 20.79
N GLN A 30 15.90 1.58 21.85
CA GLN A 30 15.47 0.84 23.03
C GLN A 30 14.30 -0.10 22.77
N GLY A 31 13.73 -0.05 21.58
CA GLY A 31 12.74 -1.01 21.08
C GLY A 31 11.31 -0.60 21.37
N GLY A 32 10.42 -1.14 20.57
CA GLY A 32 8.99 -0.90 20.71
C GLY A 32 8.26 -1.10 19.39
N LEU A 33 6.95 -1.19 19.46
CA LEU A 33 6.08 -1.13 18.30
C LEU A 33 5.49 0.28 18.23
N TYR A 34 5.66 0.94 17.08
CA TYR A 34 5.18 2.29 16.86
C TYR A 34 3.98 2.27 15.92
N THR A 35 2.89 2.88 16.32
CA THR A 35 1.64 2.93 15.54
C THR A 35 1.27 4.39 15.26
N LEU A 36 1.14 4.74 13.98
CA LEU A 36 0.65 6.05 13.58
C LEU A 36 -0.85 6.16 13.87
N LYS A 37 -1.24 7.19 14.61
CA LYS A 37 -2.63 7.53 14.93
C LYS A 37 -2.96 8.90 14.35
N PHE A 38 -3.96 8.95 13.51
CA PHE A 38 -4.56 10.21 13.04
C PHE A 38 -5.73 10.59 13.94
N THR A 39 -5.94 11.90 14.14
CA THR A 39 -7.20 12.38 14.70
C THR A 39 -8.35 12.10 13.70
N GLU A 40 -9.59 12.19 14.17
CA GLU A 40 -10.75 11.98 13.30
C GLU A 40 -10.76 12.97 12.12
N GLU A 41 -10.42 14.24 12.37
CA GLU A 41 -10.33 15.27 11.34
C GLU A 41 -9.23 14.94 10.32
N GLN A 42 -8.04 14.54 10.80
CA GLN A 42 -6.91 14.15 9.93
C GLN A 42 -7.25 12.92 9.10
N GLN A 43 -7.91 11.93 9.69
CA GLN A 43 -8.34 10.73 8.99
C GLN A 43 -9.38 11.05 7.91
N ASN A 44 -10.35 11.91 8.22
CA ASN A 44 -11.37 12.33 7.27
C ASN A 44 -10.75 13.11 6.09
N GLU A 45 -9.83 14.04 6.38
CA GLU A 45 -9.11 14.80 5.34
C GLU A 45 -8.27 13.87 4.45
N PHE A 46 -7.51 12.96 5.05
CA PHE A 46 -6.70 11.97 4.34
C PHE A 46 -7.57 11.08 3.42
N ASN A 47 -8.64 10.52 3.97
CA ASN A 47 -9.54 9.64 3.22
C ASN A 47 -10.23 10.38 2.07
N LYS A 48 -10.71 11.61 2.30
CA LYS A 48 -11.35 12.44 1.27
C LYS A 48 -10.38 12.73 0.13
N LEU A 49 -9.14 13.13 0.45
CA LEU A 49 -8.11 13.44 -0.54
C LEU A 49 -7.77 12.22 -1.40
N PHE A 50 -7.41 11.09 -0.77
CA PHE A 50 -6.98 9.91 -1.50
C PHE A 50 -8.11 9.22 -2.25
N SER A 51 -9.34 9.25 -1.74
CA SER A 51 -10.52 8.76 -2.47
C SER A 51 -10.79 9.59 -3.72
N ALA A 52 -10.69 10.90 -3.64
CA ALA A 52 -10.86 11.79 -4.79
C ALA A 52 -9.76 11.57 -5.84
N LEU A 53 -8.50 11.49 -5.42
CA LEU A 53 -7.37 11.23 -6.33
C LEU A 53 -7.47 9.85 -6.98
N PHE A 54 -7.84 8.83 -6.22
CA PHE A 54 -8.01 7.48 -6.75
C PHE A 54 -9.13 7.42 -7.79
N LEU A 55 -10.28 8.01 -7.48
CA LEU A 55 -11.41 8.09 -8.42
C LEU A 55 -11.03 8.85 -9.68
N HIS A 56 -10.35 10.00 -9.53
CA HIS A 56 -9.87 10.79 -10.67
C HIS A 56 -8.89 10.00 -11.55
N ALA A 57 -7.92 9.31 -10.94
CA ALA A 57 -6.96 8.48 -11.65
C ALA A 57 -7.63 7.31 -12.38
N HIS A 58 -8.58 6.65 -11.73
CA HIS A 58 -9.32 5.52 -12.30
C HIS A 58 -10.23 5.92 -13.45
N THR A 59 -10.88 7.08 -13.35
CA THR A 59 -11.85 7.54 -14.36
C THR A 59 -11.17 8.21 -15.56
N ASN A 60 -10.12 9.03 -15.32
CA ASN A 60 -9.59 9.92 -16.32
C ASN A 60 -8.20 9.55 -16.85
N GLN A 61 -7.52 8.58 -16.24
CA GLN A 61 -6.16 8.22 -16.64
C GLN A 61 -6.05 6.72 -16.94
N ASN A 62 -5.49 5.94 -16.02
CA ASN A 62 -5.34 4.50 -16.19
C ASN A 62 -5.18 3.79 -14.84
N ASP A 63 -5.14 2.47 -14.90
CA ASP A 63 -4.99 1.63 -13.73
C ASP A 63 -3.59 1.72 -13.10
N GLU A 64 -2.55 2.04 -13.88
CA GLU A 64 -1.19 2.28 -13.39
C GLU A 64 -1.17 3.51 -12.47
N MET A 65 -1.87 4.58 -12.87
CA MET A 65 -2.00 5.77 -12.05
C MET A 65 -2.82 5.51 -10.79
N SER A 66 -3.91 4.75 -10.89
CA SER A 66 -4.70 4.32 -9.73
C SER A 66 -3.85 3.53 -8.72
N SER A 67 -3.02 2.61 -9.24
CA SER A 67 -2.07 1.84 -8.43
C SER A 67 -0.99 2.73 -7.80
N SER A 68 -0.54 3.76 -8.51
CA SER A 68 0.42 4.75 -8.02
C SER A 68 -0.17 5.60 -6.90
N VAL A 69 -1.43 6.02 -7.01
CA VAL A 69 -2.16 6.73 -5.94
C VAL A 69 -2.28 5.87 -4.69
N ALA A 70 -2.63 4.60 -4.82
CA ALA A 70 -2.72 3.69 -3.67
C ALA A 70 -1.37 3.53 -2.95
N ARG A 71 -0.27 3.39 -3.71
CA ARG A 71 1.08 3.34 -3.13
C ARG A 71 1.50 4.66 -2.50
N MET A 72 1.09 5.78 -3.09
CA MET A 72 1.34 7.12 -2.55
C MET A 72 0.69 7.29 -1.18
N ALA A 73 -0.55 6.84 -0.98
CA ALA A 73 -1.21 6.86 0.32
C ALA A 73 -0.39 6.14 1.39
N VAL A 74 0.12 4.94 1.08
CA VAL A 74 1.00 4.19 1.99
C VAL A 74 2.31 4.95 2.27
N ASN A 75 2.92 5.56 1.25
CA ASN A 75 4.16 6.30 1.42
C ASN A 75 3.94 7.58 2.25
N ILE A 76 2.83 8.27 2.08
CA ILE A 76 2.46 9.41 2.93
C ILE A 76 2.30 8.98 4.39
N CYS A 77 1.67 7.85 4.68
CA CYS A 77 1.63 7.30 6.05
C CYS A 77 3.03 7.00 6.60
N ARG A 78 3.94 6.47 5.78
CA ARG A 78 5.34 6.23 6.19
C ARG A 78 6.08 7.53 6.50
N ILE A 79 5.91 8.55 5.65
CA ILE A 79 6.50 9.88 5.89
C ILE A 79 5.92 10.49 7.16
N ALA A 80 4.60 10.40 7.35
CA ALA A 80 3.92 10.84 8.56
C ALA A 80 4.48 10.16 9.82
N THR A 81 4.69 8.85 9.76
CA THR A 81 5.32 8.09 10.85
C THR A 81 6.72 8.61 11.16
N ILE A 82 7.54 8.82 10.14
CA ILE A 82 8.91 9.35 10.32
C ILE A 82 8.86 10.75 10.92
N VAL A 83 8.02 11.63 10.43
CA VAL A 83 7.87 13.00 10.95
C VAL A 83 7.43 12.97 12.42
N GLY A 84 6.43 12.17 12.78
CA GLY A 84 6.00 12.04 14.16
C GLY A 84 7.07 11.48 15.09
N LEU A 85 7.83 10.48 14.64
CA LEU A 85 8.98 9.95 15.40
C LEU A 85 10.07 11.00 15.62
N LEU A 86 10.35 11.83 14.62
CA LEU A 86 11.36 12.88 14.71
C LEU A 86 10.93 14.07 15.58
N ARG A 87 9.63 14.32 15.67
CA ARG A 87 9.08 15.35 16.56
C ARG A 87 8.99 14.89 18.01
N GLY A 88 9.05 13.58 18.26
CA GLY A 88 8.95 13.01 19.59
C GLY A 88 7.53 13.07 20.19
N ASP A 89 6.50 13.23 19.35
CA ASP A 89 5.09 13.22 19.77
C ASP A 89 4.63 11.77 19.98
N LEU A 90 5.20 11.13 21.00
CA LEU A 90 4.96 9.73 21.34
C LEU A 90 4.14 9.65 22.62
N THR A 91 3.07 8.88 22.60
CA THR A 91 2.32 8.52 23.80
C THR A 91 2.32 7.00 23.99
N PRO A 92 2.48 6.51 25.25
CA PRO A 92 2.35 5.09 25.50
C PRO A 92 0.91 4.65 25.17
N ASP A 93 0.77 3.50 24.50
CA ASP A 93 -0.53 2.91 24.22
C ASP A 93 -1.15 2.44 25.54
N ALA A 94 -2.22 3.10 25.98
CA ALA A 94 -2.86 2.85 27.25
C ALA A 94 -3.65 1.52 27.28
N GLU A 95 -4.02 0.96 26.11
CA GLU A 95 -4.80 -0.28 26.03
C GLU A 95 -3.97 -1.55 26.33
N LEU A 96 -2.66 -1.41 26.36
CA LEU A 96 -1.72 -2.52 26.58
C LEU A 96 -1.04 -2.51 27.94
N SER A 97 -1.45 -1.61 28.84
CA SER A 97 -0.90 -1.59 30.19
C SER A 97 -1.40 -2.79 31.01
N ALA A 98 -0.49 -3.61 31.45
CA ALA A 98 -0.48 -4.57 32.54
C ALA A 98 -0.87 -6.04 32.26
N ASP A 99 -1.82 -6.38 31.41
CA ASP A 99 -2.30 -7.80 31.37
C ASP A 99 -1.64 -8.69 30.31
N ASN A 100 -0.96 -8.13 29.32
CA ASN A 100 -0.27 -8.88 28.24
C ASN A 100 1.27 -8.97 28.40
N LEU A 101 1.78 -8.67 29.55
CA LEU A 101 3.21 -8.61 29.87
C LEU A 101 3.88 -9.97 30.15
N LYS A 102 3.21 -11.07 29.86
CA LYS A 102 3.74 -12.42 30.22
C LYS A 102 4.81 -12.96 29.28
N ASP A 103 4.97 -12.43 28.06
CA ASP A 103 5.89 -12.99 27.06
C ASP A 103 6.80 -11.93 26.37
N GLY A 104 7.53 -11.16 27.17
CA GLY A 104 8.52 -10.22 26.62
C GLY A 104 7.90 -8.88 26.25
N ILE A 105 8.29 -7.85 26.98
CA ILE A 105 7.75 -6.49 26.95
C ILE A 105 7.96 -5.88 25.58
N VAL A 106 6.95 -5.88 24.72
CA VAL A 106 6.89 -4.99 23.57
C VAL A 106 6.13 -3.74 24.02
N THR A 107 6.85 -2.70 24.38
CA THR A 107 6.24 -1.38 24.63
C THR A 107 5.63 -0.89 23.31
N ARG A 108 4.35 -0.55 23.32
CA ARG A 108 3.69 0.10 22.18
C ARG A 108 3.62 1.60 22.40
N TRP A 109 3.87 2.33 21.33
CA TRP A 109 3.85 3.78 21.32
C TRP A 109 2.96 4.27 20.20
N ASP A 110 2.03 5.16 20.52
CA ASP A 110 1.25 5.86 19.53
C ASP A 110 1.98 7.14 19.10
N ILE A 111 2.09 7.30 17.78
CA ILE A 111 2.69 8.45 17.11
C ILE A 111 1.56 9.37 16.71
N HIS A 112 1.59 10.61 17.18
CA HIS A 112 0.65 11.64 16.81
C HIS A 112 1.33 12.72 15.97
N LEU A 113 0.58 13.31 15.04
CA LEU A 113 1.02 14.44 14.26
C LEU A 113 0.35 15.71 14.74
N SER A 114 1.13 16.77 14.93
CA SER A 114 0.55 18.09 15.08
C SER A 114 -0.24 18.48 13.81
N PRO A 115 -1.24 19.37 13.91
CA PRO A 115 -1.95 19.86 12.72
C PRO A 115 -1.03 20.47 11.66
N ALA A 116 0.08 21.09 12.09
CA ALA A 116 1.06 21.69 11.19
C ALA A 116 1.88 20.60 10.45
N ASP A 117 2.34 19.58 11.17
CA ASP A 117 3.09 18.46 10.56
C ASP A 117 2.21 17.63 9.65
N PHE A 118 0.95 17.40 10.02
CA PHE A 118 -0.02 16.74 9.15
C PHE A 118 -0.21 17.51 7.83
N LYS A 119 -0.43 18.82 7.90
CA LYS A 119 -0.55 19.67 6.70
C LYS A 119 0.72 19.66 5.85
N ALA A 120 1.90 19.68 6.46
CA ALA A 120 3.15 19.59 5.74
C ALA A 120 3.29 18.27 4.98
N VAL A 121 2.92 17.15 5.62
CA VAL A 121 2.96 15.81 5.00
C VAL A 121 1.93 15.69 3.89
N ILE A 122 0.69 16.12 4.11
CA ILE A 122 -0.36 16.12 3.09
C ILE A 122 -0.01 17.04 1.91
N GLY A 123 0.66 18.16 2.17
CA GLY A 123 1.14 19.07 1.12
C GLY A 123 2.12 18.43 0.12
N LEU A 124 2.72 17.28 0.45
CA LEU A 124 3.56 16.51 -0.48
C LEU A 124 2.74 15.73 -1.53
N VAL A 125 1.46 15.51 -1.30
CA VAL A 125 0.63 14.66 -2.18
C VAL A 125 0.52 15.24 -3.58
N GLU A 126 0.22 16.54 -3.70
CA GLU A 126 0.03 17.18 -5.01
C GLU A 126 1.30 17.12 -5.89
N PRO A 127 2.48 17.58 -5.43
CA PRO A 127 3.69 17.48 -6.24
C PRO A 127 4.07 16.04 -6.58
N LEU A 128 3.87 15.09 -5.67
CA LEU A 128 4.12 13.68 -5.94
C LEU A 128 3.14 13.11 -6.97
N TYR A 129 1.87 13.51 -6.93
CA TYR A 129 0.87 13.11 -7.91
C TYR A 129 1.20 13.63 -9.30
N ILE A 130 1.54 14.93 -9.42
CA ILE A 130 1.94 15.56 -10.69
C ILE A 130 3.19 14.86 -11.23
N HIS A 131 4.17 14.59 -10.38
CA HIS A 131 5.39 13.90 -10.77
C HIS A 131 5.10 12.47 -11.26
N ALA A 132 4.26 11.71 -10.55
CA ALA A 132 3.88 10.37 -10.96
C ALA A 132 3.15 10.37 -12.31
N ALA A 133 2.21 11.29 -12.53
CA ALA A 133 1.50 11.46 -13.80
C ALA A 133 2.48 11.80 -14.95
N HIS A 134 3.45 12.68 -14.67
CA HIS A 134 4.48 13.05 -15.63
C HIS A 134 5.36 11.85 -16.00
N ILE A 135 5.87 11.10 -15.04
CA ILE A 135 6.67 9.89 -15.30
C ILE A 135 5.87 8.86 -16.11
N LEU A 136 4.62 8.61 -15.73
CA LEU A 136 3.77 7.66 -16.45
C LEU A 136 3.49 8.06 -17.89
N SER A 137 3.48 9.38 -18.21
CA SER A 137 3.29 9.85 -19.58
C SER A 137 4.44 9.51 -20.52
N PHE A 138 5.64 9.22 -20.00
CA PHE A 138 6.81 8.80 -20.80
C PHE A 138 6.94 7.29 -20.92
N LEU A 139 6.21 6.53 -20.11
CA LEU A 139 6.27 5.09 -20.18
C LEU A 139 5.46 4.63 -21.41
N PRO A 140 5.98 3.69 -22.21
CA PRO A 140 5.19 3.09 -23.26
C PRO A 140 3.92 2.50 -22.65
N PRO A 141 2.77 2.59 -23.34
CA PRO A 141 1.55 1.96 -22.86
C PRO A 141 1.88 0.49 -22.58
N THR A 142 1.77 0.11 -21.31
CA THR A 142 1.98 -1.27 -20.92
C THR A 142 0.84 -2.04 -21.56
N GLU A 143 1.14 -2.80 -22.60
CA GLU A 143 0.28 -3.91 -23.04
C GLU A 143 0.27 -4.95 -21.92
N ILE A 144 -0.24 -4.56 -20.77
CA ILE A 144 -0.67 -5.54 -19.80
C ILE A 144 -1.89 -6.15 -20.43
N ASN A 145 -1.70 -7.33 -21.00
CA ASN A 145 -2.76 -8.28 -21.28
C ASN A 145 -3.47 -8.57 -19.94
N ARG A 146 -4.23 -7.59 -19.47
CA ARG A 146 -5.18 -7.80 -18.38
C ARG A 146 -6.25 -8.67 -18.96
N ARG A 147 -6.04 -9.96 -18.74
CA ARG A 147 -7.06 -10.94 -19.05
C ARG A 147 -8.32 -10.54 -18.31
N THR A 148 -9.24 -9.99 -19.08
CA THR A 148 -10.49 -9.42 -18.60
C THR A 148 -11.43 -10.54 -18.13
N ASN A 149 -12.53 -10.18 -17.51
CA ASN A 149 -13.58 -11.15 -17.25
C ASN A 149 -14.05 -11.84 -18.55
N ALA A 150 -14.02 -11.11 -19.68
CA ALA A 150 -14.33 -11.66 -20.99
C ALA A 150 -13.34 -12.75 -21.42
N ASP A 151 -12.02 -12.57 -21.15
CA ASP A 151 -11.02 -13.61 -21.45
C ASP A 151 -11.21 -14.84 -20.58
N ARG A 152 -11.53 -14.65 -19.30
CA ARG A 152 -11.88 -15.74 -18.40
C ARG A 152 -13.12 -16.50 -18.89
N ASP A 153 -14.16 -15.77 -19.22
CA ASP A 153 -15.43 -16.36 -19.64
C ASP A 153 -15.26 -17.07 -20.99
N SER A 154 -14.49 -16.51 -21.92
CA SER A 154 -14.10 -17.16 -23.17
C SER A 154 -13.31 -18.46 -22.93
N PHE A 155 -12.33 -18.41 -22.02
CA PHE A 155 -11.54 -19.58 -21.63
C PHE A 155 -12.42 -20.71 -21.09
N PHE A 156 -13.29 -20.41 -20.12
CA PHE A 156 -14.17 -21.42 -19.54
C PHE A 156 -15.29 -21.87 -20.51
N ASN A 157 -15.75 -21.01 -21.42
CA ASN A 157 -16.70 -21.41 -22.45
C ASN A 157 -16.10 -22.45 -23.41
N GLY A 158 -14.82 -22.39 -23.68
CA GLY A 158 -14.09 -23.37 -24.48
C GLY A 158 -13.91 -24.74 -23.82
N MET A 159 -14.10 -24.82 -22.51
CA MET A 159 -13.98 -26.09 -21.77
C MET A 159 -15.28 -26.89 -21.73
N PRO A 160 -15.20 -28.23 -21.59
CA PRO A 160 -16.40 -29.08 -21.45
C PRO A 160 -17.20 -28.72 -20.17
N PRO A 161 -18.50 -29.14 -20.11
CA PRO A 161 -19.37 -28.89 -18.94
C PRO A 161 -18.83 -29.51 -17.65
N THR A 162 -18.09 -30.61 -17.76
CA THR A 162 -17.38 -31.27 -16.67
C THR A 162 -15.92 -31.42 -17.07
N PHE A 163 -15.00 -31.09 -16.18
CA PHE A 163 -13.58 -31.14 -16.47
C PHE A 163 -12.77 -31.45 -15.19
N SER A 164 -11.61 -32.04 -15.41
CA SER A 164 -10.61 -32.26 -14.35
C SER A 164 -9.62 -31.10 -14.24
N ARG A 165 -8.88 -31.08 -13.14
CA ARG A 165 -7.78 -30.12 -12.99
C ARG A 165 -6.69 -30.29 -14.07
N ALA A 166 -6.46 -31.51 -14.53
CA ALA A 166 -5.49 -31.78 -15.59
C ALA A 166 -5.91 -31.14 -16.91
N GLU A 167 -7.18 -31.34 -17.31
CA GLU A 167 -7.75 -30.75 -18.52
C GLU A 167 -7.78 -29.23 -18.47
N LEU A 168 -8.01 -28.64 -17.27
CA LEU A 168 -7.90 -27.18 -17.08
C LEU A 168 -6.50 -26.67 -17.41
N LEU A 169 -5.44 -27.38 -16.96
CA LEU A 169 -4.06 -26.96 -17.15
C LEU A 169 -3.61 -27.18 -18.60
N GLU A 170 -4.08 -28.25 -19.23
CA GLU A 170 -3.84 -28.54 -20.65
C GLU A 170 -4.46 -27.45 -21.53
N HIS A 171 -5.73 -27.14 -21.31
CA HIS A 171 -6.43 -26.06 -22.02
C HIS A 171 -5.79 -24.68 -21.76
N ALA A 172 -5.25 -24.44 -20.55
CA ALA A 172 -4.49 -23.24 -20.25
C ALA A 172 -3.22 -23.14 -21.10
N THR A 173 -2.53 -24.24 -21.28
CA THR A 173 -1.33 -24.32 -22.12
C THR A 173 -1.65 -24.06 -23.59
N GLU A 174 -2.71 -24.68 -24.12
CA GLU A 174 -3.18 -24.52 -25.50
C GLU A 174 -3.61 -23.07 -25.80
N THR A 175 -4.28 -22.42 -24.85
CA THR A 175 -4.76 -21.04 -24.99
C THR A 175 -3.72 -19.99 -24.59
N GLY A 176 -2.48 -20.40 -24.25
CA GLY A 176 -1.41 -19.51 -23.81
C GLY A 176 -1.71 -18.82 -22.47
N ILE A 177 -2.55 -19.43 -21.62
CA ILE A 177 -2.90 -18.92 -20.29
C ILE A 177 -1.95 -19.54 -19.26
N ASN A 178 -1.37 -18.69 -18.38
CA ASN A 178 -0.53 -19.19 -17.31
C ASN A 178 -1.35 -20.08 -16.35
N ALA A 179 -0.79 -21.23 -15.97
CA ALA A 179 -1.42 -22.21 -15.09
C ALA A 179 -1.93 -21.59 -13.76
N ASN A 180 -1.16 -20.69 -13.16
CA ASN A 180 -1.56 -20.00 -11.92
C ASN A 180 -2.78 -19.08 -12.16
N THR A 181 -2.86 -18.45 -13.33
CA THR A 181 -3.99 -17.61 -13.70
C THR A 181 -5.27 -18.45 -13.86
N ALA A 182 -5.18 -19.57 -14.58
CA ALA A 182 -6.30 -20.49 -14.76
C ALA A 182 -6.81 -21.07 -13.42
N GLN A 183 -5.89 -21.44 -12.53
CA GLN A 183 -6.24 -21.91 -11.18
C GLN A 183 -6.87 -20.81 -10.32
N SER A 184 -6.39 -19.57 -10.40
CA SER A 184 -6.98 -18.42 -9.70
C SER A 184 -8.39 -18.14 -10.18
N TRP A 185 -8.63 -18.26 -11.49
CA TRP A 185 -9.96 -18.11 -12.07
C TRP A 185 -10.91 -19.22 -11.61
N LEU A 186 -10.46 -20.48 -11.61
CA LEU A 186 -11.24 -21.62 -11.11
C LEU A 186 -11.63 -21.40 -9.64
N HIS A 187 -10.68 -20.97 -8.80
CA HIS A 187 -10.96 -20.72 -7.39
C HIS A 187 -12.03 -19.62 -7.19
N ARG A 188 -11.98 -18.56 -8.00
CA ARG A 188 -13.01 -17.51 -7.97
C ARG A 188 -14.38 -18.03 -8.40
N LEU A 189 -14.45 -18.85 -9.46
CA LEU A 189 -15.70 -19.43 -9.93
C LEU A 189 -16.32 -20.41 -8.94
N LEU A 190 -15.48 -21.19 -8.24
CA LEU A 190 -15.92 -22.04 -7.11
C LEU A 190 -16.51 -21.20 -5.98
N LYS A 191 -15.84 -20.10 -5.61
CA LYS A 191 -16.31 -19.18 -4.55
C LYS A 191 -17.65 -18.51 -4.91
N HIS A 192 -17.88 -18.23 -6.18
CA HIS A 192 -19.13 -17.61 -6.67
C HIS A 192 -20.19 -18.61 -7.08
N GLY A 193 -19.95 -19.91 -6.95
CA GLY A 193 -20.92 -20.96 -7.28
C GLY A 193 -21.15 -21.19 -8.77
N ALA A 194 -20.37 -20.56 -9.66
CA ALA A 194 -20.47 -20.77 -11.11
C ALA A 194 -19.83 -22.09 -11.57
N VAL A 195 -19.02 -22.69 -10.72
CA VAL A 195 -18.44 -24.04 -10.87
C VAL A 195 -18.55 -24.74 -9.52
N GLN A 196 -18.84 -26.04 -9.53
CA GLN A 196 -18.90 -26.87 -8.34
C GLN A 196 -17.89 -28.01 -8.40
N GLU A 197 -17.23 -28.32 -7.28
CA GLU A 197 -16.40 -29.50 -7.18
C GLU A 197 -17.29 -30.74 -7.06
N MET A 198 -16.97 -31.77 -7.82
CA MET A 198 -17.70 -33.05 -7.79
C MET A 198 -17.24 -33.91 -6.63
N ALA A 199 -17.95 -35.00 -6.34
CA ALA A 199 -17.60 -35.99 -5.33
C ALA A 199 -16.19 -36.61 -5.55
N SER A 200 -15.76 -36.65 -6.82
CA SER A 200 -14.39 -37.02 -7.18
C SER A 200 -13.48 -35.80 -7.08
N LYS A 201 -12.52 -35.80 -6.16
CA LYS A 201 -11.59 -34.69 -5.89
C LYS A 201 -10.85 -34.28 -7.17
N GLY A 202 -10.84 -32.99 -7.44
CA GLY A 202 -10.16 -32.41 -8.62
C GLY A 202 -10.99 -32.51 -9.91
N HIS A 203 -12.28 -32.86 -9.84
CA HIS A 203 -13.24 -32.81 -10.95
C HIS A 203 -14.28 -31.73 -10.66
N TYR A 204 -14.61 -30.98 -11.67
CA TYR A 204 -15.45 -29.79 -11.60
C TYR A 204 -16.59 -29.84 -12.60
N ARG A 205 -17.72 -29.23 -12.25
CA ARG A 205 -18.88 -29.05 -13.12
C ARG A 205 -19.26 -27.58 -13.20
N LYS A 206 -19.52 -27.09 -14.40
CA LYS A 206 -20.15 -25.77 -14.59
C LYS A 206 -21.62 -25.85 -14.15
N THR A 207 -22.06 -24.79 -13.48
CA THR A 207 -23.45 -24.69 -12.98
C THR A 207 -24.32 -23.95 -13.97
#